data_ed72afa0fa3c724c1bea2f9c3813bba7
#
_entry.id   ed72afa0fa3c724c1bea2f9c3813bba7
#
_cell.length_a   1.000
_cell.length_b   1.000
_cell.length_c   1.000
_cell.angle_alpha   90.00
_cell.angle_beta   90.00
_cell.angle_gamma   90.00
#
_symmetry.space_group_name_H-M   'P 1'
#
loop_
_entity.id
_entity.type
_entity.pdbx_description
1 polymer ?
#
loop_
_entity_poly.entity_id
_entity_poly.type
_entity_poly.pdbx_seq_one_letter_code
_entity_poly.pdbx_strand_id
1 'polypeptide(L)'
;MTPSENRETNLLGHSIEDRTYAWYNIWEPVDRPAMQNQLTVLDARTLDLQEDICEYNFTDKRDGGYAAIPVYNQNHRLYYFSNMQPGEALVFKQFDSRPNKAFVCPHTAFYDPSVTLDHEGRRSVEFRALCVFE
;
A
#
# COMPACT_ATOMS: atom_id res chain seq x y z
N MET A 1 9.92 26.13 11.51
CA MET A 1 10.41 24.85 12.04
C MET A 1 10.67 23.97 10.85
N THR A 2 11.91 23.67 10.57
CA THR A 2 12.32 22.78 9.48
C THR A 2 11.85 21.36 9.80
N PRO A 3 11.30 20.60 8.85
CA PRO A 3 10.98 19.19 9.05
C PRO A 3 12.25 18.45 9.46
N SER A 4 12.16 17.67 10.53
CA SER A 4 13.25 16.81 10.95
C SER A 4 13.63 15.87 9.81
N GLU A 5 14.86 15.98 9.37
CA GLU A 5 15.48 15.09 8.39
C GLU A 5 15.44 13.65 8.92
N ASN A 6 14.41 12.91 8.56
CA ASN A 6 14.45 11.46 8.65
C ASN A 6 15.39 10.98 7.55
N ARG A 7 16.67 10.86 7.89
CA ARG A 7 17.66 10.23 7.02
C ARG A 7 17.33 8.76 6.91
N GLU A 8 16.57 8.41 5.88
CA GLU A 8 16.39 7.01 5.53
C GLU A 8 17.75 6.46 5.07
N THR A 9 18.29 5.55 5.84
CA THR A 9 19.49 4.80 5.46
C THR A 9 19.06 3.38 5.10
N ASN A 10 19.68 2.81 4.06
CA ASN A 10 19.49 1.39 3.79
C ASN A 10 20.17 0.54 4.89
N LEU A 11 19.88 -0.76 4.91
CA LEU A 11 20.45 -1.71 5.90
C LEU A 11 21.98 -1.77 5.91
N LEU A 12 22.66 -1.20 4.92
CA LEU A 12 24.11 -1.09 4.81
C LEU A 12 24.64 0.26 5.28
N GLY A 13 23.78 1.14 5.81
CA GLY A 13 24.17 2.45 6.36
C GLY A 13 24.47 3.52 5.31
N HIS A 14 24.14 3.28 4.04
CA HIS A 14 24.30 4.28 2.98
C HIS A 14 23.09 5.21 2.92
N SER A 15 23.33 6.53 2.80
CA SER A 15 22.27 7.50 2.51
C SER A 15 21.63 7.23 1.15
N ILE A 16 20.31 7.36 1.08
CA ILE A 16 19.55 7.25 -0.18
C ILE A 16 19.20 8.65 -0.75
N GLU A 17 19.66 9.72 -0.12
CA GLU A 17 19.26 11.11 -0.43
C GLU A 17 19.46 11.51 -1.89
N ASP A 18 20.49 10.96 -2.54
CA ASP A 18 20.82 11.26 -3.94
C ASP A 18 20.40 10.16 -4.94
N ARG A 19 19.62 9.18 -4.49
CA ARG A 19 19.20 8.06 -5.31
C ARG A 19 17.71 8.02 -5.51
N THR A 20 17.30 7.46 -6.63
CA THR A 20 15.88 7.14 -6.83
C THR A 20 15.54 5.83 -6.15
N TYR A 21 14.36 5.76 -5.55
CA TYR A 21 13.92 4.57 -4.82
C TYR A 21 12.41 4.35 -4.93
N ALA A 22 12.00 3.15 -4.63
CA ALA A 22 10.59 2.80 -4.51
C ALA A 22 10.35 1.86 -3.33
N TRP A 23 9.19 2.00 -2.71
CA TRP A 23 8.66 1.07 -1.73
C TRP A 23 7.66 0.15 -2.40
N TYR A 24 7.84 -1.15 -2.22
CA TYR A 24 6.90 -2.18 -2.66
C TYR A 24 6.32 -2.92 -1.47
N ASN A 25 5.03 -3.18 -1.53
CA ASN A 25 4.36 -4.11 -0.64
C ASN A 25 4.27 -5.46 -1.33
N ILE A 26 4.50 -6.51 -0.57
CA ILE A 26 4.36 -7.91 -0.97
C ILE A 26 3.34 -8.49 0.01
N TRP A 27 2.17 -8.79 -0.49
CA TRP A 27 1.07 -9.27 0.32
C TRP A 27 0.67 -10.67 -0.11
N GLU A 28 0.44 -11.57 0.87
CA GLU A 28 0.00 -12.94 0.61
C GLU A 28 -0.97 -13.45 1.68
N PRO A 29 -1.93 -14.31 1.34
CA PRO A 29 -2.69 -15.07 2.30
C PRO A 29 -1.82 -16.10 3.01
N VAL A 30 -2.10 -16.33 4.29
CA VAL A 30 -1.40 -17.33 5.12
C VAL A 30 -2.38 -18.44 5.46
N ASP A 31 -1.98 -19.70 5.26
CA ASP A 31 -2.67 -20.94 5.64
C ASP A 31 -4.05 -21.21 5.02
N ARG A 32 -4.73 -20.21 4.48
CA ARG A 32 -6.05 -20.35 3.85
C ARG A 32 -6.28 -19.32 2.76
N PRO A 33 -7.18 -19.58 1.80
CA PRO A 33 -7.53 -18.61 0.76
C PRO A 33 -8.11 -17.31 1.32
N ALA A 34 -7.80 -16.19 0.67
CA ALA A 34 -8.40 -14.90 0.98
C ALA A 34 -9.78 -14.77 0.32
N MET A 35 -10.80 -15.30 0.97
CA MET A 35 -12.18 -15.26 0.46
C MET A 35 -12.94 -14.00 0.88
N GLN A 36 -12.64 -13.48 2.08
CA GLN A 36 -13.30 -12.29 2.62
C GLN A 36 -12.27 -11.23 3.02
N ASN A 37 -12.67 -9.98 3.06
CA ASN A 37 -11.76 -8.84 3.28
C ASN A 37 -10.57 -8.87 2.31
N GLN A 38 -10.86 -9.18 1.04
CA GLN A 38 -9.87 -9.35 0.00
C GLN A 38 -9.12 -8.05 -0.21
N LEU A 39 -7.80 -8.15 -0.44
CA LEU A 39 -7.00 -6.98 -0.76
C LEU A 39 -7.43 -6.45 -2.13
N THR A 40 -7.77 -5.16 -2.16
CA THR A 40 -8.10 -4.45 -3.39
C THR A 40 -7.14 -3.30 -3.61
N VAL A 41 -6.77 -3.08 -4.84
CA VAL A 41 -5.85 -2.03 -5.27
C VAL A 41 -6.54 -1.05 -6.21
N LEU A 42 -6.22 0.22 -6.08
CA LEU A 42 -6.75 1.27 -6.92
C LEU A 42 -5.86 1.45 -8.16
N ASP A 43 -6.48 1.50 -9.34
CA ASP A 43 -5.79 1.88 -10.57
C ASP A 43 -5.32 3.34 -10.47
N ALA A 44 -4.01 3.52 -10.30
CA ALA A 44 -3.40 4.85 -10.13
C ALA A 44 -3.69 5.82 -11.30
N ARG A 45 -4.07 5.33 -12.48
CA ARG A 45 -4.47 6.15 -13.62
C ARG A 45 -5.83 6.81 -13.42
N THR A 46 -6.61 6.35 -12.45
CA THR A 46 -7.94 6.87 -12.11
C THR A 46 -7.93 7.72 -10.85
N LEU A 47 -6.76 7.95 -10.26
CA LEU A 47 -6.54 8.73 -9.05
C LEU A 47 -6.01 10.12 -9.43
N ASP A 48 -6.69 11.17 -9.00
CA ASP A 48 -6.17 12.52 -9.02
C ASP A 48 -5.49 12.82 -7.68
N LEU A 49 -4.15 12.94 -7.71
CA LEU A 49 -3.37 13.16 -6.48
C LEU A 49 -3.65 14.50 -5.81
N GLN A 50 -4.22 15.48 -6.51
CA GLN A 50 -4.52 16.80 -5.95
C GLN A 50 -5.92 16.85 -5.32
N GLU A 51 -6.88 16.20 -5.97
CA GLU A 51 -8.29 16.30 -5.58
C GLU A 51 -8.76 15.09 -4.74
N ASP A 52 -8.17 13.91 -4.97
CA ASP A 52 -8.66 12.67 -4.39
C ASP A 52 -7.91 12.23 -3.12
N ILE A 53 -6.89 12.98 -2.67
CA ILE A 53 -6.10 12.58 -1.50
C ILE A 53 -6.41 13.47 -0.31
N CYS A 54 -6.79 12.84 0.80
CA CYS A 54 -6.86 13.46 2.11
C CYS A 54 -5.65 13.04 2.95
N GLU A 55 -4.87 14.01 3.38
CA GLU A 55 -3.77 13.77 4.31
C GLU A 55 -4.31 13.67 5.73
N TYR A 56 -3.99 12.58 6.39
CA TYR A 56 -4.36 12.34 7.77
C TYR A 56 -3.12 12.22 8.65
N ASN A 57 -3.06 13.02 9.69
CA ASN A 57 -1.97 13.01 10.66
C ASN A 57 -2.42 12.28 11.93
N PHE A 58 -1.74 11.19 12.27
CA PHE A 58 -1.96 10.45 13.50
C PHE A 58 -1.17 11.09 14.64
N THR A 59 -1.79 12.02 15.36
CA THR A 59 -1.16 12.71 16.49
C THR A 59 -1.02 11.85 17.74
N ASP A 60 -1.77 10.77 17.85
CA ASP A 60 -1.84 9.93 19.05
C ASP A 60 -0.74 8.85 19.12
N LYS A 61 0.07 8.70 18.07
CA LYS A 61 1.20 7.77 18.09
C LYS A 61 2.47 8.49 18.56
N ARG A 62 3.25 7.83 19.42
CA ARG A 62 4.51 8.35 19.98
C ARG A 62 5.46 8.92 18.92
N ASP A 63 5.43 8.35 17.72
CA ASP A 63 6.35 8.69 16.62
C ASP A 63 5.68 9.53 15.52
N GLY A 64 4.42 9.96 15.73
CA GLY A 64 3.63 10.59 14.67
C GLY A 64 3.41 9.63 13.48
N GLY A 65 2.57 10.00 12.55
CA GLY A 65 2.40 9.22 11.32
C GLY A 65 1.47 9.96 10.37
N TYR A 66 1.80 9.89 9.10
CA TYR A 66 0.96 10.41 8.03
C TYR A 66 0.35 9.25 7.27
N ALA A 67 -0.91 9.40 6.89
CA ALA A 67 -1.53 8.56 5.90
C ALA A 67 -2.15 9.44 4.82
N ALA A 68 -1.91 9.08 3.58
CA ALA A 68 -2.61 9.63 2.44
C ALA A 68 -3.76 8.67 2.11
N ILE A 69 -4.99 9.13 2.32
CA ILE A 69 -6.19 8.33 2.18
C ILE A 69 -6.96 8.84 0.97
N PRO A 70 -7.20 8.01 -0.06
CA PRO A 70 -8.06 8.39 -1.16
C PRO A 70 -9.49 8.62 -0.68
N VAL A 71 -10.07 9.75 -1.05
CA VAL A 71 -11.50 10.00 -0.91
C VAL A 71 -12.25 9.36 -2.07
N TYR A 72 -13.55 9.11 -1.89
CA TYR A 72 -14.35 8.51 -2.93
C TYR A 72 -14.43 9.39 -4.18
N ASN A 73 -14.16 8.77 -5.34
CA ASN A 73 -14.43 9.35 -6.65
C ASN A 73 -15.06 8.27 -7.55
N GLN A 74 -16.14 8.63 -8.25
CA GLN A 74 -16.85 7.69 -9.14
C GLN A 74 -16.00 7.16 -10.30
N ASN A 75 -14.91 7.84 -10.63
CA ASN A 75 -13.97 7.43 -11.68
C ASN A 75 -12.97 6.40 -11.20
N HIS A 76 -12.85 6.19 -9.90
CA HIS A 76 -11.92 5.22 -9.33
C HIS A 76 -12.25 3.80 -9.79
N ARG A 77 -11.23 3.08 -10.21
CA ARG A 77 -11.32 1.66 -10.57
C ARG A 77 -10.51 0.84 -9.61
N LEU A 78 -11.21 -0.02 -8.90
CA LEU A 78 -10.64 -0.92 -7.92
C LEU A 78 -10.56 -2.34 -8.49
N TYR A 79 -9.45 -2.99 -8.26
CA TYR A 79 -9.20 -4.36 -8.72
C TYR A 79 -8.76 -5.24 -7.56
N TYR A 80 -9.16 -6.49 -7.61
CA TYR A 80 -8.73 -7.51 -6.65
C TYR A 80 -8.61 -8.86 -7.34
N PHE A 81 -7.86 -9.75 -6.72
CA PHE A 81 -7.78 -11.15 -7.12
C PHE A 81 -8.66 -11.96 -6.19
N SER A 82 -9.75 -12.52 -6.74
CA SER A 82 -10.67 -13.31 -5.94
C SER A 82 -10.03 -14.61 -5.49
N ASN A 83 -10.25 -14.96 -4.24
CA ASN A 83 -9.85 -16.25 -3.69
C ASN A 83 -8.35 -16.56 -3.83
N MET A 84 -7.49 -15.55 -3.61
CA MET A 84 -6.03 -15.77 -3.61
C MET A 84 -5.65 -16.88 -2.65
N GLN A 85 -4.83 -17.80 -3.12
CA GLN A 85 -4.39 -18.97 -2.38
C GLN A 85 -3.10 -18.68 -1.59
N PRO A 86 -2.84 -19.40 -0.49
CA PRO A 86 -1.51 -19.41 0.11
C PRO A 86 -0.44 -19.79 -0.92
N GLY A 87 0.66 -19.02 -0.95
CA GLY A 87 1.72 -19.15 -1.95
C GLY A 87 1.52 -18.26 -3.18
N GLU A 88 0.39 -17.56 -3.30
CA GLU A 88 0.21 -16.49 -4.28
C GLU A 88 0.47 -15.15 -3.61
N ALA A 89 1.31 -14.32 -4.21
CA ALA A 89 1.64 -13.00 -3.68
C ALA A 89 1.23 -11.89 -4.64
N LEU A 90 0.63 -10.84 -4.08
CA LEU A 90 0.38 -9.59 -4.79
C LEU A 90 1.49 -8.60 -4.47
N VAL A 91 2.23 -8.17 -5.50
CA VAL A 91 3.25 -7.14 -5.36
C VAL A 91 2.72 -5.83 -5.93
N PHE A 92 2.70 -4.80 -5.12
CA PHE A 92 2.21 -3.49 -5.53
C PHE A 92 3.05 -2.37 -4.93
N LYS A 93 2.97 -1.20 -5.55
CA LYS A 93 3.83 -0.08 -5.21
C LYS A 93 3.21 0.79 -4.14
N GLN A 94 3.94 1.03 -3.05
CA GLN A 94 3.56 1.96 -1.99
C GLN A 94 4.00 3.39 -2.30
N PHE A 95 5.16 3.53 -2.96
CA PHE A 95 5.74 4.83 -3.32
C PHE A 95 6.82 4.63 -4.40
N ASP A 96 7.03 5.63 -5.25
CA ASP A 96 8.12 5.67 -6.22
C ASP A 96 8.62 7.12 -6.40
N SER A 97 9.89 7.37 -6.14
CA SER A 97 10.50 8.69 -6.27
C SER A 97 10.85 9.05 -7.72
N ARG A 98 10.78 8.09 -8.64
CA ARG A 98 11.15 8.32 -10.04
C ARG A 98 10.07 9.11 -10.78
N PRO A 99 10.43 10.18 -11.50
CA PRO A 99 9.50 10.88 -12.37
C PRO A 99 8.99 9.93 -13.47
N ASN A 100 7.80 10.13 -13.94
CA ASN A 100 7.15 9.33 -15.00
C ASN A 100 6.86 7.85 -14.64
N LYS A 101 6.85 7.51 -13.36
CA LYS A 101 6.34 6.23 -12.86
C LYS A 101 5.07 6.46 -12.05
N ALA A 102 4.23 5.43 -11.95
CA ALA A 102 3.10 5.48 -11.05
C ALA A 102 3.62 5.72 -9.62
N PHE A 103 3.17 6.81 -9.00
CA PHE A 103 3.67 7.29 -7.71
C PHE A 103 3.29 6.36 -6.57
N VAL A 104 2.03 5.93 -6.54
CA VAL A 104 1.45 5.15 -5.46
C VAL A 104 0.38 4.20 -6.00
N CYS A 105 0.14 3.11 -5.30
CA CYS A 105 -1.01 2.23 -5.51
C CYS A 105 -1.81 2.17 -4.20
N PRO A 106 -2.82 3.01 -4.03
CA PRO A 106 -3.69 2.92 -2.87
C PRO A 106 -4.39 1.57 -2.81
N HIS A 107 -4.58 1.07 -1.61
CA HIS A 107 -5.14 -0.26 -1.40
C HIS A 107 -5.98 -0.29 -0.13
N THR A 108 -6.93 -1.18 -0.10
CA THR A 108 -7.83 -1.38 1.02
C THR A 108 -8.32 -2.83 1.03
N ALA A 109 -9.20 -3.14 1.95
CA ALA A 109 -9.94 -4.39 1.95
C ALA A 109 -11.44 -4.08 1.89
N PHE A 110 -12.22 -4.98 1.31
CA PHE A 110 -13.67 -4.82 1.24
C PHE A 110 -14.38 -6.05 1.77
N TYR A 111 -15.60 -5.85 2.24
CA TYR A 111 -16.49 -6.91 2.63
C TYR A 111 -17.29 -7.37 1.41
N ASP A 112 -17.23 -8.68 1.11
CA ASP A 112 -18.02 -9.29 0.05
C ASP A 112 -19.25 -9.97 0.64
N PRO A 113 -20.46 -9.43 0.45
CA PRO A 113 -21.68 -10.00 1.02
C PRO A 113 -22.10 -11.32 0.37
N SER A 114 -21.51 -11.68 -0.78
CA SER A 114 -21.78 -12.96 -1.45
C SER A 114 -21.04 -14.13 -0.82
N VAL A 115 -20.01 -13.85 -0.03
CA VAL A 115 -19.22 -14.87 0.64
C VAL A 115 -19.80 -15.14 2.02
N THR A 116 -20.39 -16.31 2.19
CA THR A 116 -20.80 -16.79 3.50
C THR A 116 -19.59 -17.31 4.24
N LEU A 117 -19.16 -16.60 5.28
CA LEU A 117 -18.06 -17.06 6.11
C LEU A 117 -18.56 -18.02 7.19
N ASP A 118 -18.05 -19.24 7.13
CA ASP A 118 -17.92 -20.05 8.32
C ASP A 118 -16.70 -19.56 9.13
N HIS A 119 -16.90 -18.46 9.87
CA HIS A 119 -16.21 -18.14 11.13
C HIS A 119 -14.77 -17.65 11.15
N GLU A 120 -13.93 -17.86 10.15
CA GLU A 120 -12.54 -17.43 10.27
C GLU A 120 -12.17 -16.34 9.26
N GLY A 121 -11.91 -15.16 9.78
CA GLY A 121 -11.46 -14.02 8.99
C GLY A 121 -10.19 -14.33 8.20
N ARG A 122 -9.93 -13.51 7.20
CA ARG A 122 -8.69 -13.56 6.42
C ARG A 122 -7.46 -13.54 7.34
N ARG A 123 -6.51 -14.41 7.07
CA ARG A 123 -5.15 -14.36 7.62
C ARG A 123 -4.18 -14.04 6.48
N SER A 124 -3.42 -12.99 6.65
CA SER A 124 -2.49 -12.52 5.62
C SER A 124 -1.28 -11.87 6.25
N VAL A 125 -0.20 -11.82 5.51
CA VAL A 125 1.04 -11.11 5.86
C VAL A 125 1.35 -10.09 4.78
N GLU A 126 1.96 -8.98 5.18
CA GLU A 126 2.48 -7.97 4.29
C GLU A 126 3.92 -7.63 4.66
N PHE A 127 4.77 -7.63 3.65
CA PHE A 127 6.16 -7.19 3.75
C PHE A 127 6.33 -5.91 2.94
N ARG A 128 7.22 -5.05 3.39
CA ARG A 128 7.64 -3.86 2.65
C ARG A 128 9.10 -3.97 2.27
N ALA A 129 9.38 -3.74 1.01
CA ALA A 129 10.71 -3.76 0.44
C ALA A 129 11.08 -2.37 -0.10
N LEU A 130 12.21 -1.84 0.34
CA LEU A 130 12.83 -0.65 -0.23
C LEU A 130 13.75 -1.08 -1.38
N CYS A 131 13.46 -0.61 -2.57
CA CYS A 131 14.30 -0.80 -3.75
C CYS A 131 14.98 0.52 -4.08
N VAL A 132 16.29 0.56 -4.05
CA VAL A 132 17.11 1.71 -4.45
C VAL A 132 17.65 1.44 -5.84
N PHE A 133 17.53 2.42 -6.72
CA PHE A 133 17.97 2.31 -8.11
C PHE A 133 19.30 3.02 -8.32
N GLU A 134 20.16 2.43 -9.13
CA GLU A 134 21.43 3.00 -9.56
C GLU A 134 21.24 4.01 -10.69
#